data_b923ce041bb0aa599e5a1d5dc84b79cd
#
_entry.id   b923ce041bb0aa599e5a1d5dc84b79cd
#
_cell.length_a   1.000
_cell.length_b   1.000
_cell.length_c   1.000
_cell.angle_alpha   90.00
_cell.angle_beta   90.00
_cell.angle_gamma   90.00
#
_symmetry.space_group_name_H-M   'P 1'
#
loop_
_entity.id
_entity.type
_entity.pdbx_description
1 polymer ?
#
loop_
_entity_poly.entity_id
_entity_poly.type
_entity_poly.pdbx_seq_one_letter_code
_entity_poly.pdbx_strand_id
1 'polypeptide(L)'
;MRHRYVGRKLGRGRAHRQAMQRQIVGDLFLNERIITTVERAKEFRIFADRVITIGKKYQKAKDGAMKIHFLRQAHRHLQDEAMAKKVCTEIAPR
;
A
#
# COMPACT_ATOMS: atom_id res chain seq x y z
N MET A 1 11.40 10.95 -26.60
CA MET A 1 10.23 11.34 -25.81
C MET A 1 9.99 10.35 -24.68
N ARG A 2 9.71 10.86 -23.48
CA ARG A 2 9.56 10.00 -22.29
C ARG A 2 8.09 9.69 -22.07
N HIS A 3 7.64 8.56 -22.59
CA HIS A 3 6.27 8.11 -22.41
C HIS A 3 6.11 7.39 -21.09
N ARG A 4 5.16 7.84 -20.25
CA ARG A 4 4.77 7.16 -19.00
C ARG A 4 5.91 6.96 -18.00
N TYR A 5 6.92 7.79 -18.05
CA TYR A 5 7.96 7.78 -17.04
C TYR A 5 7.43 8.51 -15.80
N VAL A 6 6.84 7.76 -14.89
CA VAL A 6 6.36 8.28 -13.63
C VAL A 6 7.10 7.60 -12.48
N GLY A 7 7.23 8.32 -11.39
CA GLY A 7 7.89 7.81 -10.20
C GLY A 7 9.34 8.24 -10.08
N ARG A 8 9.83 8.15 -8.88
CA ARG A 8 11.19 8.56 -8.52
C ARG A 8 12.03 7.33 -8.21
N LYS A 9 13.27 7.33 -8.69
CA LYS A 9 14.19 6.23 -8.42
C LYS A 9 14.78 6.29 -7.01
N LEU A 10 14.87 7.47 -6.42
CA LEU A 10 15.40 7.70 -5.08
C LEU A 10 16.82 7.14 -4.91
N GLY A 11 17.61 7.11 -6.01
CA GLY A 11 18.97 6.62 -6.00
C GLY A 11 19.10 5.11 -5.78
N ARG A 12 18.04 4.33 -6.05
CA ARG A 12 18.02 2.90 -5.73
C ARG A 12 17.51 2.08 -6.90
N GLY A 13 17.91 0.80 -6.96
CA GLY A 13 17.43 -0.14 -7.94
C GLY A 13 15.97 -0.52 -7.69
N ARG A 14 15.37 -1.20 -8.67
CA ARG A 14 13.96 -1.58 -8.63
C ARG A 14 13.58 -2.42 -7.41
N ALA A 15 14.35 -3.47 -7.12
CA ALA A 15 14.06 -4.35 -5.99
C ALA A 15 14.14 -3.60 -4.66
N HIS A 16 15.14 -2.74 -4.52
CA HIS A 16 15.31 -1.94 -3.30
C HIS A 16 14.14 -0.94 -3.14
N ARG A 17 13.69 -0.32 -4.24
CA ARG A 17 12.55 0.60 -4.20
C ARG A 17 11.27 -0.12 -3.79
N GLN A 18 11.05 -1.33 -4.27
CA GLN A 18 9.88 -2.11 -3.90
C GLN A 18 9.90 -2.48 -2.41
N ALA A 19 11.06 -2.89 -1.91
CA ALA A 19 11.22 -3.21 -0.49
C ALA A 19 10.98 -1.97 0.39
N MET A 20 11.52 -0.82 -0.01
CA MET A 20 11.33 0.44 0.68
C MET A 20 9.85 0.85 0.68
N GLN A 21 9.17 0.70 -0.45
CA GLN A 21 7.75 0.99 -0.58
C GLN A 21 6.92 0.18 0.41
N ARG A 22 7.16 -1.13 0.46
CA ARG A 22 6.41 -2.02 1.36
C ARG A 22 6.66 -1.66 2.81
N GLN A 23 7.89 -1.37 3.17
CA GLN A 23 8.24 -1.00 4.53
C GLN A 23 7.59 0.33 4.94
N ILE A 24 7.72 1.37 4.12
CA ILE A 24 7.20 2.69 4.44
C ILE A 24 5.66 2.67 4.51
N VAL A 25 5.02 2.04 3.54
CA VAL A 25 3.56 1.95 3.52
C VAL A 25 3.05 1.08 4.67
N GLY A 26 3.76 -0.02 4.96
CA GLY A 26 3.42 -0.86 6.10
C GLY A 26 3.53 -0.11 7.42
N ASP A 27 4.61 0.65 7.61
CA ASP A 27 4.80 1.45 8.82
C ASP A 27 3.72 2.53 8.96
N LEU A 28 3.32 3.14 7.84
CA LEU A 28 2.25 4.13 7.84
C LEU A 28 0.94 3.52 8.37
N PHE A 29 0.58 2.34 7.90
CA PHE A 29 -0.66 1.70 8.34
C PHE A 29 -0.55 1.14 9.76
N LEU A 30 0.63 0.70 10.17
CA LEU A 30 0.84 0.22 11.53
C LEU A 30 0.70 1.34 12.55
N ASN A 31 1.38 2.45 12.32
CA ASN A 31 1.45 3.58 13.27
C ASN A 31 0.42 4.67 12.96
N GLU A 32 -0.25 4.59 11.80
CA GLU A 32 -1.21 5.55 11.27
C GLU A 32 -0.60 6.94 11.03
N ARG A 33 0.70 7.08 11.23
CA ARG A 33 1.45 8.31 11.00
C ARG A 33 2.93 7.98 10.90
N ILE A 34 3.63 8.58 9.93
CA ILE A 34 5.09 8.47 9.82
C ILE A 34 5.68 9.83 9.50
N ILE A 35 6.97 9.98 9.80
CA ILE A 35 7.76 11.14 9.42
C ILE A 35 8.83 10.65 8.45
N THR A 36 8.90 11.26 7.28
CA THR A 36 9.85 10.88 6.24
C THR A 36 10.20 12.10 5.38
N THR A 37 11.07 11.91 4.38
CA THR A 37 11.40 13.00 3.46
C THR A 37 10.23 13.32 2.54
N VAL A 38 10.21 14.55 2.03
CA VAL A 38 9.16 14.99 1.10
C VAL A 38 9.12 14.11 -0.15
N GLU A 39 10.29 13.77 -0.68
CA GLU A 39 10.41 12.95 -1.88
C GLU A 39 9.79 11.58 -1.67
N ARG A 40 10.09 10.92 -0.56
CA ARG A 40 9.52 9.61 -0.24
C ARG A 40 8.02 9.69 0.01
N ALA A 41 7.57 10.72 0.72
CA ALA A 41 6.16 10.91 0.98
C ALA A 41 5.36 11.07 -0.31
N LYS A 42 5.86 11.90 -1.22
CA LYS A 42 5.18 12.13 -2.51
C LYS A 42 5.18 10.89 -3.38
N GLU A 43 6.29 10.13 -3.38
CA GLU A 43 6.39 8.93 -4.20
C GLU A 43 5.49 7.80 -3.70
N PHE A 44 5.51 7.54 -2.39
CA PHE A 44 4.82 6.37 -1.85
C PHE A 44 3.36 6.64 -1.47
N ARG A 45 2.90 7.88 -1.51
CA ARG A 45 1.50 8.22 -1.29
C ARG A 45 0.57 7.48 -2.26
N ILE A 46 0.99 7.37 -3.51
CA ILE A 46 0.21 6.68 -4.55
C ILE A 46 -0.03 5.22 -4.16
N PHE A 47 1.00 4.56 -3.64
CA PHE A 47 0.90 3.15 -3.24
C PHE A 47 0.02 2.98 -2.00
N ALA A 48 0.11 3.89 -1.05
CA ALA A 48 -0.79 3.88 0.10
C ALA A 48 -2.24 4.03 -0.33
N ASP A 49 -2.52 4.94 -1.26
CA ASP A 49 -3.86 5.14 -1.80
C ASP A 49 -4.38 3.88 -2.49
N ARG A 50 -3.51 3.16 -3.23
CA ARG A 50 -3.88 1.91 -3.87
C ARG A 50 -4.28 0.84 -2.85
N VAL A 51 -3.54 0.74 -1.76
CA VAL A 51 -3.84 -0.23 -0.71
C VAL A 51 -5.18 0.10 -0.05
N ILE A 52 -5.43 1.37 0.20
CA ILE A 52 -6.73 1.82 0.75
C ILE A 52 -7.87 1.50 -0.22
N THR A 53 -7.66 1.69 -1.52
CA THR A 53 -8.65 1.34 -2.54
C THR A 53 -8.98 -0.15 -2.50
N ILE A 54 -7.97 -1.01 -2.35
CA ILE A 54 -8.16 -2.46 -2.20
C ILE A 54 -8.97 -2.75 -0.93
N GLY A 55 -8.64 -2.08 0.18
CA GLY A 55 -9.38 -2.21 1.43
C GLY A 55 -10.85 -1.82 1.28
N LYS A 56 -11.14 -0.76 0.54
CA LYS A 56 -12.51 -0.35 0.25
C LYS A 56 -13.25 -1.39 -0.57
N LYS A 57 -12.59 -2.00 -1.55
CA LYS A 57 -13.17 -3.09 -2.32
C LYS A 57 -13.48 -4.30 -1.44
N TYR A 58 -12.59 -4.60 -0.48
CA TYR A 58 -12.84 -5.64 0.50
C TYR A 58 -14.12 -5.36 1.30
N GLN A 59 -14.31 -4.12 1.74
CA GLN A 59 -15.48 -3.75 2.51
C GLN A 59 -16.78 -3.86 1.69
N LYS A 60 -16.72 -3.57 0.40
CA LYS A 60 -17.89 -3.66 -0.48
C LYS A 60 -18.18 -5.06 -0.96
N ALA A 61 -17.25 -5.98 -0.87
CA ALA A 61 -17.44 -7.35 -1.33
C ALA A 61 -18.47 -8.07 -0.44
N LYS A 62 -19.43 -8.72 -1.07
CA LYS A 62 -20.49 -9.46 -0.36
C LYS A 62 -20.14 -10.94 -0.22
N ASP A 63 -19.35 -11.45 -1.15
CA ASP A 63 -18.94 -12.85 -1.18
C ASP A 63 -17.64 -13.04 -0.41
N GLY A 64 -17.58 -14.08 0.43
CA GLY A 64 -16.38 -14.41 1.19
C GLY A 64 -15.17 -14.67 0.31
N ALA A 65 -15.37 -15.31 -0.86
CA ALA A 65 -14.28 -15.57 -1.80
C ALA A 65 -13.69 -14.25 -2.34
N MET A 66 -14.52 -13.27 -2.64
CA MET A 66 -14.06 -11.95 -3.08
C MET A 66 -13.33 -11.19 -1.98
N LYS A 67 -13.79 -11.29 -0.74
CA LYS A 67 -13.10 -10.71 0.41
C LYS A 67 -11.69 -11.28 0.56
N ILE A 68 -11.54 -12.58 0.43
CA ILE A 68 -10.25 -13.24 0.50
C ILE A 68 -9.35 -12.78 -0.65
N HIS A 69 -9.91 -12.62 -1.85
CA HIS A 69 -9.17 -12.13 -3.00
C HIS A 69 -8.57 -10.74 -2.75
N PHE A 70 -9.36 -9.81 -2.24
CA PHE A 70 -8.88 -8.46 -1.96
C PHE A 70 -7.90 -8.43 -0.79
N LEU A 71 -8.11 -9.27 0.22
CA LEU A 71 -7.17 -9.39 1.33
C LEU A 71 -5.80 -9.86 0.85
N ARG A 72 -5.77 -10.83 -0.08
CA ARG A 72 -4.52 -11.30 -0.67
C ARG A 72 -3.85 -10.23 -1.53
N GLN A 73 -4.62 -9.42 -2.25
CA GLN A 73 -4.06 -8.29 -3.00
C GLN A 73 -3.39 -7.28 -2.07
N ALA A 74 -4.05 -6.93 -0.97
CA ALA A 74 -3.46 -6.03 0.02
C ALA A 74 -2.18 -6.61 0.61
N HIS A 75 -2.15 -7.90 0.88
CA HIS A 75 -0.97 -8.59 1.41
C HIS A 75 0.22 -8.50 0.45
N ARG A 76 -0.01 -8.57 -0.86
CA ARG A 76 1.06 -8.42 -1.85
C ARG A 76 1.76 -7.08 -1.75
N HIS A 77 1.02 -6.02 -1.43
CA HIS A 77 1.60 -4.68 -1.31
C HIS A 77 2.29 -4.45 0.02
N LEU A 78 1.86 -5.13 1.07
CA LEU A 78 2.33 -4.87 2.43
C LEU A 78 3.28 -5.96 2.97
N GLN A 79 3.24 -7.16 2.41
CA GLN A 79 4.02 -8.32 2.86
C GLN A 79 3.81 -8.71 4.33
N ASP A 80 2.77 -8.21 4.95
CA ASP A 80 2.44 -8.54 6.34
C ASP A 80 0.93 -8.77 6.40
N GLU A 81 0.57 -9.98 6.79
CA GLU A 81 -0.84 -10.36 6.86
C GLU A 81 -1.62 -9.54 7.89
N ALA A 82 -1.00 -9.25 9.02
CA ALA A 82 -1.63 -8.43 10.06
C ALA A 82 -1.92 -7.01 9.56
N MET A 83 -0.97 -6.42 8.81
CA MET A 83 -1.16 -5.10 8.21
C MET A 83 -2.27 -5.11 7.17
N ALA A 84 -2.32 -6.14 6.33
CA ALA A 84 -3.36 -6.27 5.32
C ALA A 84 -4.74 -6.36 5.98
N LYS A 85 -4.87 -7.16 7.02
CA LYS A 85 -6.12 -7.24 7.79
C LYS A 85 -6.48 -5.91 8.43
N LYS A 86 -5.52 -5.22 9.01
CA LYS A 86 -5.76 -3.91 9.62
C LYS A 86 -6.31 -2.91 8.61
N VAL A 87 -5.70 -2.84 7.42
CA VAL A 87 -6.17 -1.94 6.37
C VAL A 87 -7.59 -2.28 5.95
N CYS A 88 -7.87 -3.55 5.71
CA CYS A 88 -9.17 -3.98 5.20
C CYS A 88 -10.29 -3.84 6.23
N THR A 89 -10.00 -4.08 7.51
CA THR A 89 -11.03 -4.15 8.54
C THR A 89 -11.14 -2.89 9.40
N GLU A 90 -10.06 -2.15 9.59
CA GLU A 90 -10.05 -1.00 10.50
C GLU A 90 -9.86 0.34 9.77
N ILE A 91 -8.93 0.43 8.83
CA ILE A 91 -8.57 1.69 8.19
C ILE A 91 -9.52 2.03 7.04
N ALA A 92 -9.80 1.08 6.16
CA ALA A 92 -10.66 1.33 5.01
C ALA A 92 -12.07 1.78 5.38
N PRO A 93 -12.72 1.28 6.46
CA PRO A 93 -14.04 1.74 6.85
C PRO A 93 -14.10 3.19 7.32
N ARG A 94 -12.96 3.76 7.69
CA ARG A 94 -12.90 5.17 8.11
C ARG A 94 -13.05 6.09 6.89
#